data_9f10f95aa4c3c0799d6c2071011511eb
#
_entry.id   9f10f95aa4c3c0799d6c2071011511eb
#
_cell.length_a   1.000
_cell.length_b   1.000
_cell.length_c   1.000
_cell.angle_alpha   90.00
_cell.angle_beta   90.00
_cell.angle_gamma   90.00
#
_symmetry.space_group_name_H-M   'P 1'
#
loop_
_entity.id
_entity.type
_entity.pdbx_description
1 polymer ?
#
loop_
_entity_poly.entity_id
_entity_poly.type
_entity_poly.pdbx_seq_one_letter_code
_entity_poly.pdbx_strand_id
1 'polypeptide(L)'
;MHLIFALRIATSGERFRMNERSFGERERQCERHYYDVCRRYGQLWHISTPGNLTETLFVEDEDFQFAVSNSAISAAESGLVIFTDQIMGNHIHTLGGGTKLQCIDYLERFTYRLEKYSSQQGKFLKLSQFRCDDPIEITTLDMMRNEIAYINRNGYLVNPSHTPFSYPWGSGSVYFNHSLHNDPGVPYDAIPFRTKRHLCRRRAIEMPPGYRYGRGMILPESYALYHEGEMMFRDAHQYFYLLTRNYEAYSEEAKRLGDAILLTDEEIYPVAKMLAWRDFKVKQPSLLPANAKIAIARTLHADYHATPNQIRRVLALPKEIIQQLFPPQA
;
A
#
# COMPACT_ATOMS: atom_id res chain seq x y z
N MET A 1 -49.56 -1.07 -43.91
CA MET A 1 -48.10 -0.82 -43.83
C MET A 1 -47.67 -1.15 -42.40
N HIS A 2 -47.41 -2.44 -42.11
CA HIS A 2 -47.02 -2.93 -40.81
C HIS A 2 -45.52 -3.21 -40.83
N LEU A 3 -44.76 -2.42 -40.07
CA LEU A 3 -43.34 -2.67 -39.82
C LEU A 3 -43.25 -3.68 -38.66
N ILE A 4 -42.88 -4.92 -38.96
CA ILE A 4 -42.56 -5.93 -37.97
C ILE A 4 -41.11 -5.71 -37.57
N PHE A 5 -40.88 -5.17 -36.36
CA PHE A 5 -39.57 -5.17 -35.70
C PHE A 5 -39.27 -6.59 -35.18
N ALA A 6 -38.48 -7.31 -35.93
CA ALA A 6 -37.92 -8.60 -35.43
C ALA A 6 -36.84 -8.30 -34.39
N LEU A 7 -37.20 -8.31 -33.11
CA LEU A 7 -36.21 -8.38 -32.00
C LEU A 7 -35.53 -9.76 -32.06
N ARG A 8 -34.31 -9.83 -32.57
CA ARG A 8 -33.47 -11.01 -32.44
C ARG A 8 -33.09 -11.15 -30.98
N ILE A 9 -33.75 -12.02 -30.24
CA ILE A 9 -33.34 -12.45 -28.91
C ILE A 9 -32.12 -13.35 -29.11
N ALA A 10 -30.93 -12.82 -28.82
CA ALA A 10 -29.71 -13.61 -28.79
C ALA A 10 -29.87 -14.73 -27.75
N THR A 11 -29.62 -15.98 -28.12
CA THR A 11 -29.70 -17.13 -27.23
C THR A 11 -28.68 -17.00 -26.10
N SER A 12 -28.95 -17.62 -24.95
CA SER A 12 -28.06 -17.60 -23.78
C SER A 12 -26.63 -18.05 -24.14
N GLY A 13 -26.49 -19.00 -25.06
CA GLY A 13 -25.20 -19.50 -25.54
C GLY A 13 -24.41 -18.50 -26.40
N GLU A 14 -25.09 -17.66 -27.19
CA GLU A 14 -24.42 -16.59 -27.97
C GLU A 14 -23.95 -15.46 -27.05
N ARG A 15 -24.74 -15.09 -26.04
CA ARG A 15 -24.34 -14.11 -25.02
C ARG A 15 -23.13 -14.60 -24.21
N PHE A 16 -23.10 -15.88 -23.84
CA PHE A 16 -21.97 -16.47 -23.12
C PHE A 16 -20.70 -16.46 -23.98
N ARG A 17 -20.75 -16.91 -25.24
CA ARG A 17 -19.62 -16.88 -26.18
C ARG A 17 -19.15 -15.46 -26.53
N MET A 18 -20.04 -14.48 -26.61
CA MET A 18 -19.65 -13.07 -26.78
C MET A 18 -18.91 -12.54 -25.54
N ASN A 19 -19.35 -12.88 -24.34
CA ASN A 19 -18.67 -12.52 -23.10
C ASN A 19 -17.28 -13.15 -23.00
N GLU A 20 -17.12 -14.42 -23.35
CA GLU A 20 -15.81 -15.11 -23.36
C GLU A 20 -14.83 -14.49 -24.36
N ARG A 21 -15.29 -14.15 -25.57
CA ARG A 21 -14.45 -13.50 -26.59
C ARG A 21 -14.00 -12.12 -26.11
N SER A 22 -14.90 -11.30 -25.58
CA SER A 22 -14.59 -9.97 -25.05
C SER A 22 -13.65 -10.05 -23.83
N PHE A 23 -13.81 -11.07 -22.99
CA PHE A 23 -12.93 -11.33 -21.86
C PHE A 23 -11.51 -11.65 -22.31
N GLY A 24 -11.34 -12.58 -23.26
CA GLY A 24 -10.04 -12.93 -23.79
C GLY A 24 -9.35 -11.80 -24.58
N GLU A 25 -10.11 -10.91 -25.19
CA GLU A 25 -9.57 -9.70 -25.84
C GLU A 25 -9.04 -8.69 -24.84
N ARG A 26 -9.77 -8.42 -23.75
CA ARG A 26 -9.31 -7.53 -22.69
C ARG A 26 -8.06 -8.08 -21.99
N GLU A 27 -7.99 -9.39 -21.73
CA GLU A 27 -6.81 -10.01 -21.15
C GLU A 27 -5.57 -9.81 -22.03
N ARG A 28 -5.68 -10.10 -23.33
CA ARG A 28 -4.58 -9.84 -24.29
C ARG A 28 -4.20 -8.36 -24.38
N GLN A 29 -5.14 -7.45 -24.16
CA GLN A 29 -4.86 -6.01 -24.10
C GLN A 29 -4.04 -5.66 -22.86
N CYS A 30 -4.41 -6.20 -21.69
CA CYS A 30 -3.64 -6.03 -20.45
C CYS A 30 -2.22 -6.60 -20.58
N GLU A 31 -2.06 -7.80 -21.19
CA GLU A 31 -0.74 -8.38 -21.42
C GLU A 31 0.13 -7.51 -22.31
N ARG A 32 -0.41 -7.01 -23.43
CA ARG A 32 0.33 -6.09 -24.31
C ARG A 32 0.74 -4.83 -23.56
N HIS A 33 -0.19 -4.25 -22.79
CA HIS A 33 0.07 -3.06 -21.99
C HIS A 33 1.19 -3.29 -20.96
N TYR A 34 1.19 -4.45 -20.27
CA TYR A 34 2.26 -4.82 -19.33
C TYR A 34 3.64 -4.82 -20.02
N TYR A 35 3.75 -5.44 -21.20
CA TYR A 35 5.01 -5.43 -21.95
C TYR A 35 5.39 -4.02 -22.46
N ASP A 36 4.41 -3.19 -22.82
CA ASP A 36 4.67 -1.80 -23.22
C ASP A 36 5.18 -0.97 -22.04
N VAL A 37 4.64 -1.17 -20.86
CA VAL A 37 5.10 -0.56 -19.61
C VAL A 37 6.54 -1.00 -19.30
N CYS A 38 6.85 -2.27 -19.36
CA CYS A 38 8.21 -2.78 -19.14
C CYS A 38 9.21 -2.18 -20.15
N ARG A 39 8.81 -2.03 -21.42
CA ARG A 39 9.67 -1.39 -22.42
C ARG A 39 9.91 0.08 -22.17
N ARG A 40 8.90 0.80 -21.67
CA ARG A 40 8.96 2.25 -21.45
C ARG A 40 9.70 2.62 -20.16
N TYR A 41 9.46 1.88 -19.08
CA TYR A 41 9.89 2.25 -17.75
C TYR A 41 10.96 1.31 -17.16
N GLY A 42 11.36 0.27 -17.89
CA GLY A 42 12.32 -0.71 -17.43
C GLY A 42 11.70 -1.84 -16.61
N GLN A 43 12.51 -2.47 -15.78
CA GLN A 43 12.09 -3.51 -14.86
C GLN A 43 11.16 -2.95 -13.80
N LEU A 44 10.23 -3.77 -13.32
CA LEU A 44 9.27 -3.39 -12.29
C LEU A 44 9.68 -4.01 -10.96
N TRP A 45 9.58 -3.24 -9.88
CA TRP A 45 10.10 -3.62 -8.58
C TRP A 45 9.13 -3.28 -7.46
N HIS A 46 8.95 -4.22 -6.52
CA HIS A 46 8.40 -3.91 -5.21
C HIS A 46 9.52 -3.54 -4.26
N ILE A 47 9.42 -2.37 -3.67
CA ILE A 47 10.32 -1.82 -2.68
C ILE A 47 9.52 -1.72 -1.39
N SER A 48 9.93 -2.45 -0.36
CA SER A 48 9.29 -2.37 0.96
C SER A 48 10.34 -2.21 2.05
N THR A 49 9.98 -1.51 3.11
CA THR A 49 10.76 -1.48 4.33
C THR A 49 10.12 -2.37 5.38
N PRO A 50 10.92 -3.02 6.29
CA PRO A 50 10.35 -3.94 7.26
C PRO A 50 9.34 -3.26 8.18
N GLY A 51 8.12 -3.80 8.25
CA GLY A 51 7.09 -3.36 9.19
C GLY A 51 7.30 -3.78 10.64
N ASN A 52 8.40 -4.49 10.94
CA ASN A 52 8.79 -4.93 12.29
C ASN A 52 9.52 -3.86 13.11
N LEU A 53 9.62 -2.65 12.60
CA LEU A 53 10.04 -1.52 13.40
C LEU A 53 9.08 -1.38 14.59
N THR A 54 9.58 -1.49 15.80
CA THR A 54 8.78 -1.35 17.02
C THR A 54 8.37 0.09 17.29
N GLU A 55 8.98 1.05 16.62
CA GLU A 55 8.74 2.48 16.75
C GLU A 55 7.87 2.95 15.57
N THR A 56 6.81 3.68 15.87
CA THR A 56 6.00 4.39 14.88
C THR A 56 6.82 5.58 14.36
N LEU A 57 6.97 5.68 13.05
CA LEU A 57 7.72 6.75 12.38
C LEU A 57 6.84 7.95 12.05
N PHE A 58 5.61 7.67 11.61
CA PHE A 58 4.63 8.67 11.19
C PHE A 58 3.43 8.59 12.12
N VAL A 59 3.12 9.69 12.81
CA VAL A 59 2.07 9.75 13.84
C VAL A 59 1.01 10.78 13.47
N GLU A 60 1.44 11.99 13.16
CA GLU A 60 0.56 13.10 12.83
C GLU A 60 0.39 13.25 11.32
N ASP A 61 -0.67 13.91 10.89
CA ASP A 61 -0.94 14.14 9.47
C ASP A 61 0.23 14.82 8.77
N GLU A 62 0.94 15.72 9.44
CA GLU A 62 2.13 16.39 8.91
C GLU A 62 3.28 15.42 8.65
N ASP A 63 3.44 14.38 9.48
CA ASP A 63 4.45 13.34 9.27
C ASP A 63 4.15 12.57 7.98
N PHE A 64 2.88 12.20 7.78
CA PHE A 64 2.43 11.50 6.56
C PHE A 64 2.49 12.40 5.32
N GLN A 65 2.05 13.66 5.41
CA GLN A 65 2.16 14.63 4.30
C GLN A 65 3.62 14.82 3.87
N PHE A 66 4.52 14.89 4.85
CA PHE A 66 5.96 14.91 4.58
C PHE A 66 6.39 13.61 3.87
N ALA A 67 6.00 12.43 4.36
CA ALA A 67 6.43 11.15 3.82
C ALA A 67 5.92 10.92 2.38
N VAL A 68 4.67 11.26 2.07
CA VAL A 68 4.11 11.21 0.71
C VAL A 68 4.89 12.16 -0.21
N SER A 69 5.14 13.40 0.22
CA SER A 69 5.95 14.34 -0.58
C SER A 69 7.39 13.86 -0.76
N ASN A 70 7.96 13.23 0.28
CA ASN A 70 9.31 12.66 0.22
C ASN A 70 9.40 11.48 -0.76
N SER A 71 8.35 10.65 -0.85
CA SER A 71 8.24 9.59 -1.86
C SER A 71 8.34 10.17 -3.28
N ALA A 72 7.50 11.15 -3.59
CA ALA A 72 7.50 11.85 -4.87
C ALA A 72 8.85 12.48 -5.22
N ILE A 73 9.46 13.18 -4.25
CA ILE A 73 10.75 13.87 -4.42
C ILE A 73 11.88 12.86 -4.62
N SER A 74 11.90 11.78 -3.83
CA SER A 74 12.94 10.75 -3.92
C SER A 74 12.89 10.00 -5.24
N ALA A 75 11.68 9.72 -5.73
CA ALA A 75 11.46 9.10 -7.03
C ALA A 75 11.94 10.01 -8.17
N ALA A 76 11.60 11.30 -8.14
CA ALA A 76 12.04 12.24 -9.15
C ALA A 76 13.58 12.38 -9.21
N GLU A 77 14.26 12.38 -8.06
CA GLU A 77 15.72 12.49 -8.02
C GLU A 77 16.46 11.19 -8.38
N SER A 78 15.90 10.02 -8.07
CA SER A 78 16.49 8.73 -8.43
C SER A 78 16.18 8.33 -9.89
N GLY A 79 15.21 9.00 -10.53
CA GLY A 79 14.68 8.62 -11.83
C GLY A 79 13.81 7.36 -11.78
N LEU A 80 13.34 6.95 -10.60
CA LEU A 80 12.36 5.89 -10.43
C LEU A 80 10.98 6.44 -10.78
N VAL A 81 10.16 5.70 -11.54
CA VAL A 81 8.74 6.00 -11.70
C VAL A 81 7.92 5.20 -10.71
N ILE A 82 6.89 5.79 -10.13
CA ILE A 82 6.01 5.13 -9.16
C ILE A 82 4.69 4.76 -9.84
N PHE A 83 4.28 3.50 -9.76
CA PHE A 83 2.94 3.04 -10.15
C PHE A 83 1.97 3.16 -8.99
N THR A 84 2.37 2.69 -7.83
CA THR A 84 1.63 2.87 -6.57
C THR A 84 2.59 2.89 -5.39
N ASP A 85 2.21 3.59 -4.35
CA ASP A 85 2.89 3.61 -3.06
C ASP A 85 1.89 3.75 -1.92
N GLN A 86 2.29 3.29 -0.73
CA GLN A 86 1.55 3.48 0.52
C GLN A 86 2.53 3.75 1.66
N ILE A 87 2.24 4.79 2.41
CA ILE A 87 2.97 5.17 3.62
C ILE A 87 2.19 4.65 4.81
N MET A 88 2.77 3.71 5.53
CA MET A 88 2.21 3.14 6.75
C MET A 88 2.83 3.81 7.98
N GLY A 89 2.26 3.63 9.15
CA GLY A 89 2.77 4.29 10.37
C GLY A 89 4.25 4.03 10.68
N ASN A 90 4.84 2.94 10.20
CA ASN A 90 6.24 2.55 10.51
C ASN A 90 7.01 1.95 9.32
N HIS A 91 6.41 1.86 8.15
CA HIS A 91 7.04 1.31 6.94
C HIS A 91 6.40 1.88 5.68
N ILE A 92 7.00 1.61 4.53
CA ILE A 92 6.47 2.02 3.23
C ILE A 92 6.48 0.84 2.26
N HIS A 93 5.53 0.87 1.32
CA HIS A 93 5.51 0.03 0.14
C HIS A 93 5.49 0.89 -1.11
N THR A 94 6.30 0.55 -2.10
CA THR A 94 6.35 1.25 -3.39
C THR A 94 6.50 0.25 -4.52
N LEU A 95 5.63 0.31 -5.51
CA LEU A 95 5.79 -0.39 -6.78
C LEU A 95 6.35 0.61 -7.79
N GLY A 96 7.59 0.38 -8.20
CA GLY A 96 8.32 1.29 -9.08
C GLY A 96 8.80 0.63 -10.37
N GLY A 97 9.04 1.46 -11.41
CA GLY A 97 9.70 1.08 -12.65
C GLY A 97 11.06 1.76 -12.79
N GLY A 98 12.06 0.99 -13.19
CA GLY A 98 13.44 1.46 -13.32
C GLY A 98 14.45 0.33 -13.15
N THR A 99 15.70 0.70 -12.85
CA THR A 99 16.76 -0.25 -12.50
C THR A 99 16.77 -0.52 -10.99
N LYS A 100 17.31 -1.66 -10.58
CA LYS A 100 17.50 -2.00 -9.15
C LYS A 100 18.30 -0.91 -8.41
N LEU A 101 19.28 -0.30 -9.05
CA LEU A 101 20.06 0.81 -8.47
C LEU A 101 19.19 2.05 -8.21
N GLN A 102 18.25 2.37 -9.10
CA GLN A 102 17.29 3.45 -8.88
C GLN A 102 16.37 3.19 -7.70
N CYS A 103 15.97 1.92 -7.48
CA CYS A 103 15.19 1.53 -6.31
C CYS A 103 15.96 1.76 -5.00
N ILE A 104 17.24 1.39 -4.98
CA ILE A 104 18.13 1.60 -3.82
C ILE A 104 18.33 3.08 -3.57
N ASP A 105 18.69 3.87 -4.61
CA ASP A 105 18.88 5.31 -4.51
C ASP A 105 17.61 6.06 -4.07
N TYR A 106 16.43 5.61 -4.56
CA TYR A 106 15.13 6.12 -4.09
C TYR A 106 14.98 6.00 -2.58
N LEU A 107 15.22 4.81 -2.04
CA LEU A 107 15.02 4.55 -0.61
C LEU A 107 16.09 5.23 0.26
N GLU A 108 17.34 5.29 -0.20
CA GLU A 108 18.42 6.04 0.47
C GLU A 108 18.08 7.53 0.57
N ARG A 109 17.58 8.14 -0.50
CA ARG A 109 17.12 9.53 -0.50
C ARG A 109 15.93 9.76 0.40
N PHE A 110 14.98 8.83 0.38
CA PHE A 110 13.82 8.87 1.27
C PHE A 110 14.27 8.84 2.74
N THR A 111 15.11 7.89 3.11
CA THR A 111 15.64 7.71 4.47
C THR A 111 16.44 8.92 4.92
N TYR A 112 17.32 9.44 4.08
CA TYR A 112 18.10 10.65 4.39
C TYR A 112 17.22 11.85 4.72
N ARG A 113 16.15 12.10 3.95
CA ARG A 113 15.22 13.19 4.24
C ARG A 113 14.38 12.94 5.48
N LEU A 114 14.00 11.68 5.73
CA LEU A 114 13.29 11.29 6.93
C LEU A 114 14.12 11.56 8.18
N GLU A 115 15.41 11.24 8.18
CA GLU A 115 16.34 11.58 9.26
C GLU A 115 16.41 13.10 9.51
N LYS A 116 16.52 13.88 8.45
CA LYS A 116 16.54 15.36 8.54
C LYS A 116 15.23 15.92 9.09
N TYR A 117 14.10 15.39 8.62
CA TYR A 117 12.78 15.78 9.11
C TYR A 117 12.64 15.49 10.60
N SER A 118 12.93 14.27 11.01
CA SER A 118 12.82 13.81 12.40
C SER A 118 13.72 14.61 13.34
N SER A 119 14.98 14.85 12.93
CA SER A 119 15.92 15.66 13.71
C SER A 119 15.43 17.09 13.90
N GLN A 120 14.80 17.71 12.91
CA GLN A 120 14.21 19.04 13.00
C GLN A 120 13.00 19.09 13.93
N GLN A 121 12.32 17.97 14.13
CA GLN A 121 11.21 17.84 15.07
C GLN A 121 11.68 17.42 16.49
N GLY A 122 12.99 17.31 16.69
CA GLY A 122 13.55 16.80 17.96
C GLY A 122 13.32 15.31 18.18
N LYS A 123 12.92 14.55 17.15
CA LYS A 123 12.71 13.11 17.19
C LYS A 123 13.99 12.42 16.72
N PHE A 124 14.49 11.45 17.48
CA PHE A 124 15.63 10.62 17.09
C PHE A 124 15.13 9.23 16.71
N LEU A 125 14.88 9.01 15.42
CA LEU A 125 14.41 7.74 14.89
C LEU A 125 15.56 6.76 14.69
N LYS A 126 15.33 5.48 15.02
CA LYS A 126 16.25 4.39 14.71
C LYS A 126 15.93 3.83 13.32
N LEU A 127 16.53 4.43 12.30
CA LEU A 127 16.27 4.07 10.90
C LEU A 127 17.19 2.97 10.34
N SER A 128 17.99 2.33 11.17
CA SER A 128 18.93 1.26 10.72
C SER A 128 18.24 0.08 10.05
N GLN A 129 16.97 -0.17 10.40
CA GLN A 129 16.14 -1.22 9.81
C GLN A 129 15.20 -0.69 8.71
N PHE A 130 15.12 0.62 8.52
CA PHE A 130 14.30 1.24 7.47
C PHE A 130 15.07 1.20 6.14
N ARG A 131 15.20 0.01 5.58
CA ARG A 131 15.96 -0.26 4.35
C ARG A 131 15.32 -1.42 3.59
N CYS A 132 15.57 -1.46 2.29
CA CYS A 132 15.24 -2.58 1.41
C CYS A 132 16.53 -3.01 0.73
N ASP A 133 17.13 -4.10 1.21
CA ASP A 133 18.42 -4.57 0.69
C ASP A 133 18.25 -5.27 -0.66
N ASP A 134 17.07 -5.83 -0.92
CA ASP A 134 16.78 -6.60 -2.13
C ASP A 134 15.34 -6.35 -2.62
N PRO A 135 15.10 -5.30 -3.46
CA PRO A 135 13.81 -5.09 -4.10
C PRO A 135 13.38 -6.32 -4.90
N ILE A 136 12.09 -6.65 -4.86
CA ILE A 136 11.53 -7.84 -5.52
C ILE A 136 11.14 -7.49 -6.94
N GLU A 137 11.68 -8.22 -7.92
CA GLU A 137 11.36 -8.01 -9.33
C GLU A 137 9.98 -8.58 -9.67
N ILE A 138 9.17 -7.78 -10.36
CA ILE A 138 7.83 -8.14 -10.83
C ILE A 138 7.91 -8.55 -12.30
N THR A 139 7.85 -9.85 -12.56
CA THR A 139 8.16 -10.43 -13.87
C THR A 139 6.95 -10.86 -14.70
N THR A 140 5.75 -10.76 -14.13
CA THR A 140 4.50 -11.15 -14.82
C THR A 140 3.37 -10.16 -14.58
N LEU A 141 2.40 -10.12 -15.49
CA LEU A 141 1.19 -9.33 -15.34
C LEU A 141 0.41 -9.68 -14.06
N ASP A 142 0.32 -10.98 -13.72
CA ASP A 142 -0.40 -11.41 -12.52
C ASP A 142 0.32 -10.97 -11.25
N MET A 143 1.67 -11.01 -11.22
CA MET A 143 2.43 -10.41 -10.13
C MET A 143 2.15 -8.91 -10.03
N MET A 144 2.16 -8.18 -11.15
CA MET A 144 1.88 -6.74 -11.17
C MET A 144 0.50 -6.41 -10.60
N ARG A 145 -0.53 -7.16 -10.99
CA ARG A 145 -1.90 -7.02 -10.48
C ARG A 145 -1.99 -7.28 -8.98
N ASN A 146 -1.42 -8.39 -8.55
CA ASN A 146 -1.43 -8.78 -7.14
C ASN A 146 -0.69 -7.74 -6.29
N GLU A 147 0.43 -7.24 -6.80
CA GLU A 147 1.26 -6.26 -6.09
C GLU A 147 0.57 -4.90 -5.97
N ILE A 148 -0.06 -4.40 -7.04
CA ILE A 148 -0.88 -3.18 -6.96
C ILE A 148 -2.00 -3.36 -5.93
N ALA A 149 -2.72 -4.47 -5.97
CA ALA A 149 -3.79 -4.75 -5.02
C ALA A 149 -3.26 -4.92 -3.59
N TYR A 150 -2.11 -5.57 -3.42
CA TYR A 150 -1.43 -5.75 -2.13
C TYR A 150 -1.07 -4.39 -1.51
N ILE A 151 -0.34 -3.55 -2.22
CA ILE A 151 0.10 -2.25 -1.73
C ILE A 151 -1.12 -1.36 -1.41
N ASN A 152 -2.06 -1.25 -2.35
CA ASN A 152 -3.21 -0.37 -2.19
C ASN A 152 -4.15 -0.79 -1.07
N ARG A 153 -4.20 -2.09 -0.76
CA ARG A 153 -5.00 -2.62 0.34
C ARG A 153 -4.46 -2.23 1.71
N ASN A 154 -3.14 -2.12 1.87
CA ASN A 154 -2.53 -1.78 3.16
C ASN A 154 -3.13 -0.49 3.74
N GLY A 155 -3.39 0.51 2.89
CA GLY A 155 -3.92 1.79 3.32
C GLY A 155 -5.24 1.71 4.09
N TYR A 156 -6.20 0.88 3.68
CA TYR A 156 -7.50 0.82 4.36
C TYR A 156 -7.63 -0.32 5.38
N LEU A 157 -6.74 -1.32 5.35
CA LEU A 157 -6.76 -2.38 6.37
C LEU A 157 -6.29 -1.88 7.74
N VAL A 158 -5.42 -0.87 7.76
CA VAL A 158 -4.84 -0.27 8.99
C VAL A 158 -5.91 0.37 9.86
N ASN A 159 -6.91 0.98 9.26
CA ASN A 159 -7.97 1.67 9.97
C ASN A 159 -9.35 1.30 9.40
N PRO A 160 -10.23 0.65 10.21
CA PRO A 160 -11.58 0.27 9.78
C PRO A 160 -12.48 1.43 9.33
N SER A 161 -12.12 2.67 9.65
CA SER A 161 -12.83 3.86 9.17
C SER A 161 -12.47 4.23 7.73
N HIS A 162 -11.39 3.66 7.19
CA HIS A 162 -11.01 3.88 5.79
C HIS A 162 -11.67 2.86 4.85
N THR A 163 -11.95 3.34 3.66
CA THR A 163 -12.33 2.55 2.49
C THR A 163 -11.16 2.50 1.52
N PRO A 164 -11.20 1.67 0.47
CA PRO A 164 -10.17 1.72 -0.58
C PRO A 164 -9.94 3.12 -1.18
N PHE A 165 -10.90 4.03 -1.05
CA PHE A 165 -10.86 5.38 -1.63
C PHE A 165 -10.52 6.48 -0.63
N SER A 166 -10.37 6.18 0.65
CA SER A 166 -10.28 7.22 1.68
C SER A 166 -8.97 7.27 2.44
N TYR A 167 -8.06 6.29 2.27
CA TYR A 167 -6.73 6.37 2.88
C TYR A 167 -5.87 7.39 2.12
N PRO A 168 -5.44 8.49 2.77
CA PRO A 168 -4.87 9.63 2.05
C PRO A 168 -3.35 9.54 1.84
N TRP A 169 -2.66 8.57 2.47
CA TRP A 169 -1.21 8.55 2.60
C TRP A 169 -0.55 7.62 1.57
N GLY A 170 -0.72 7.96 0.31
CA GLY A 170 -0.19 7.24 -0.83
C GLY A 170 -1.15 7.26 -2.00
N SER A 171 -0.80 6.56 -3.07
CA SER A 171 -1.54 6.57 -4.33
C SER A 171 -2.65 5.51 -4.43
N GLY A 172 -2.78 4.62 -3.44
CA GLY A 172 -3.78 3.55 -3.50
C GLY A 172 -5.22 4.05 -3.61
N SER A 173 -5.56 5.17 -2.94
CA SER A 173 -6.90 5.76 -2.99
C SER A 173 -7.26 6.39 -4.34
N VAL A 174 -6.29 6.58 -5.24
CA VAL A 174 -6.48 7.18 -6.56
C VAL A 174 -7.02 6.18 -7.58
N TYR A 175 -6.70 4.88 -7.41
CA TYR A 175 -7.07 3.82 -8.34
C TYR A 175 -8.59 3.67 -8.49
N PHE A 176 -9.08 3.78 -9.73
CA PHE A 176 -10.50 3.71 -10.08
C PHE A 176 -11.40 4.70 -9.30
N ASN A 177 -10.81 5.78 -8.81
CA ASN A 177 -11.47 6.79 -8.00
C ASN A 177 -11.55 8.13 -8.74
N HIS A 178 -12.56 8.28 -9.59
CA HIS A 178 -12.74 9.48 -10.38
C HIS A 178 -13.07 10.75 -9.56
N SER A 179 -13.47 10.61 -8.29
CA SER A 179 -13.84 11.77 -7.46
C SER A 179 -12.64 12.58 -6.98
N LEU A 180 -11.44 11.99 -6.87
CA LEU A 180 -10.23 12.72 -6.47
C LEU A 180 -9.68 13.64 -7.55
N HIS A 181 -10.09 13.45 -8.81
CA HIS A 181 -9.67 14.32 -9.91
C HIS A 181 -10.26 15.74 -9.86
N ASN A 182 -11.18 15.99 -8.90
CA ASN A 182 -11.85 17.28 -8.74
C ASN A 182 -11.05 18.29 -7.89
N ASP A 183 -9.99 17.87 -7.17
CA ASP A 183 -9.07 18.78 -6.49
C ASP A 183 -7.73 18.84 -7.24
N PRO A 184 -7.59 19.76 -8.20
CA PRO A 184 -6.40 19.79 -9.05
C PRO A 184 -5.14 20.26 -8.29
N GLY A 185 -5.23 20.75 -7.06
CA GLY A 185 -4.11 21.40 -6.37
C GLY A 185 -3.52 22.57 -7.17
N VAL A 186 -2.30 22.98 -6.84
CA VAL A 186 -1.53 23.96 -7.61
C VAL A 186 -0.30 23.31 -8.25
N PRO A 187 0.16 23.74 -9.42
CA PRO A 187 1.40 23.24 -10.00
C PRO A 187 2.56 23.41 -9.01
N TYR A 188 3.43 22.40 -8.88
CA TYR A 188 4.57 22.45 -7.97
C TYR A 188 5.45 23.70 -8.24
N ASP A 189 5.63 24.08 -9.49
CA ASP A 189 6.43 25.24 -9.86
C ASP A 189 5.85 26.57 -9.38
N ALA A 190 4.54 26.63 -9.18
CA ALA A 190 3.82 27.82 -8.72
C ALA A 190 3.83 27.99 -7.19
N ILE A 191 4.22 26.99 -6.42
CA ILE A 191 4.26 27.12 -4.94
C ILE A 191 5.46 27.97 -4.49
N PRO A 192 5.35 28.70 -3.34
CA PRO A 192 6.41 29.55 -2.84
C PRO A 192 7.72 28.79 -2.59
N PHE A 193 8.85 29.42 -2.87
CA PHE A 193 10.18 28.85 -2.65
C PHE A 193 10.40 28.34 -1.22
N ARG A 194 9.84 29.03 -0.22
CA ARG A 194 9.89 28.60 1.18
C ARG A 194 9.21 27.24 1.37
N THR A 195 8.06 27.01 0.73
CA THR A 195 7.34 25.74 0.78
C THR A 195 8.14 24.65 0.09
N LYS A 196 8.73 24.92 -1.10
CA LYS A 196 9.62 23.97 -1.80
C LYS A 196 10.79 23.54 -0.91
N ARG A 197 11.46 24.51 -0.26
CA ARG A 197 12.56 24.22 0.66
C ARG A 197 12.11 23.40 1.87
N HIS A 198 10.91 23.67 2.38
CA HIS A 198 10.34 22.92 3.50
C HIS A 198 10.09 21.46 3.09
N LEU A 199 9.52 21.20 1.93
CA LEU A 199 9.29 19.86 1.41
C LEU A 199 10.62 19.11 1.16
N CYS A 200 11.58 19.75 0.52
CA CYS A 200 12.85 19.10 0.17
C CYS A 200 13.84 18.96 1.34
N ARG A 201 13.58 19.63 2.47
CA ARG A 201 14.42 19.65 3.69
C ARG A 201 15.90 20.07 3.45
N ARG A 202 16.21 20.54 2.26
CA ARG A 202 17.56 20.97 1.86
C ARG A 202 17.45 22.13 0.84
N ARG A 203 17.96 21.90 -0.36
CA ARG A 203 17.81 22.78 -1.51
C ARG A 203 16.49 22.46 -2.19
N ALA A 204 15.71 23.48 -2.58
CA ALA A 204 14.58 23.27 -3.46
C ALA A 204 15.05 22.64 -4.78
N ILE A 205 14.36 21.60 -5.21
CA ILE A 205 14.63 20.90 -6.46
C ILE A 205 13.53 21.21 -7.49
N GLU A 206 13.89 21.13 -8.75
CA GLU A 206 12.93 21.13 -9.83
C GLU A 206 12.28 19.75 -9.91
N MET A 207 10.95 19.73 -9.99
CA MET A 207 10.19 18.51 -10.11
C MET A 207 9.78 18.27 -11.56
N PRO A 208 9.53 17.03 -11.96
CA PRO A 208 9.02 16.75 -13.30
C PRO A 208 7.74 17.56 -13.59
N PRO A 209 7.54 17.97 -14.84
CA PRO A 209 6.30 18.65 -15.24
C PRO A 209 5.08 17.83 -14.87
N GLY A 210 4.05 18.53 -14.40
CA GLY A 210 2.78 17.88 -14.02
C GLY A 210 2.65 17.58 -12.53
N TYR A 211 3.72 17.63 -11.74
CA TYR A 211 3.60 17.48 -10.29
C TYR A 211 2.83 18.64 -9.68
N ARG A 212 1.93 18.30 -8.75
CA ARG A 212 0.99 19.25 -8.14
C ARG A 212 1.08 19.16 -6.62
N TYR A 213 0.81 20.28 -5.96
CA TYR A 213 0.79 20.41 -4.52
C TYR A 213 -0.62 20.76 -4.04
N GLY A 214 -1.09 20.07 -3.04
CA GLY A 214 -2.38 20.30 -2.38
C GLY A 214 -2.46 19.51 -1.09
N ARG A 215 -3.41 19.80 -0.25
CA ARG A 215 -3.62 19.04 1.00
C ARG A 215 -2.35 18.93 1.89
N GLY A 216 -1.43 19.91 1.79
CA GLY A 216 -0.18 19.92 2.55
C GLY A 216 0.95 19.05 1.96
N MET A 217 0.77 18.40 0.82
CA MET A 217 1.72 17.46 0.22
C MET A 217 1.77 17.55 -1.30
N ILE A 218 2.76 16.90 -1.93
CA ILE A 218 2.73 16.61 -3.36
C ILE A 218 1.66 15.54 -3.58
N LEU A 219 0.73 15.83 -4.48
CA LEU A 219 -0.47 15.00 -4.67
C LEU A 219 -0.12 13.66 -5.33
N PRO A 220 -0.49 12.51 -4.75
CA PRO A 220 -0.25 11.18 -5.33
C PRO A 220 -0.79 11.04 -6.75
N GLU A 221 -1.94 11.63 -7.04
CA GLU A 221 -2.54 11.66 -8.37
C GLU A 221 -1.72 12.41 -9.42
N SER A 222 -0.68 13.14 -9.01
CA SER A 222 0.18 13.90 -9.92
C SER A 222 1.53 13.23 -10.20
N TYR A 223 1.98 12.30 -9.37
CA TYR A 223 3.27 11.64 -9.56
C TYR A 223 3.16 10.13 -9.82
N ALA A 224 2.11 9.48 -9.34
CA ALA A 224 1.92 8.07 -9.57
C ALA A 224 1.33 7.79 -10.96
N LEU A 225 1.89 6.78 -11.64
CA LEU A 225 1.39 6.29 -12.94
C LEU A 225 0.17 5.38 -12.75
N TYR A 226 -0.80 5.82 -11.96
CA TYR A 226 -1.97 5.02 -11.60
C TYR A 226 -2.81 4.62 -12.83
N HIS A 227 -2.91 5.45 -13.86
CA HIS A 227 -3.58 5.09 -15.11
C HIS A 227 -2.91 3.90 -15.82
N GLU A 228 -1.58 3.87 -15.85
CA GLU A 228 -0.83 2.72 -16.38
C GLU A 228 -1.08 1.48 -15.51
N GLY A 229 -1.18 1.65 -14.19
CA GLY A 229 -1.52 0.59 -13.24
C GLY A 229 -2.95 0.09 -13.40
N GLU A 230 -3.95 0.97 -13.61
CA GLU A 230 -5.35 0.61 -13.86
C GLU A 230 -5.50 -0.23 -15.13
N MET A 231 -4.75 0.10 -16.19
CA MET A 231 -4.76 -0.65 -17.45
C MET A 231 -4.17 -2.06 -17.35
N MET A 232 -3.56 -2.44 -16.24
CA MET A 232 -3.17 -3.82 -15.96
C MET A 232 -4.39 -4.72 -15.67
N PHE A 233 -5.53 -4.14 -15.29
CA PHE A 233 -6.76 -4.85 -14.98
C PHE A 233 -7.72 -4.79 -16.16
N ARG A 234 -8.49 -5.85 -16.35
CA ARG A 234 -9.54 -5.88 -17.39
C ARG A 234 -10.62 -4.82 -17.15
N ASP A 235 -10.89 -4.56 -15.87
CA ASP A 235 -11.87 -3.60 -15.39
C ASP A 235 -11.70 -3.34 -13.88
N ALA A 236 -12.41 -2.35 -13.36
CA ALA A 236 -12.44 -2.03 -11.93
C ALA A 236 -12.92 -3.21 -11.07
N HIS A 237 -13.81 -4.06 -11.60
CA HIS A 237 -14.32 -5.22 -10.85
C HIS A 237 -13.20 -6.22 -10.54
N GLN A 238 -12.30 -6.51 -11.49
CA GLN A 238 -11.14 -7.37 -11.23
C GLN A 238 -10.22 -6.76 -10.17
N TYR A 239 -9.95 -5.44 -10.26
CA TYR A 239 -9.13 -4.76 -9.26
C TYR A 239 -9.75 -4.86 -7.86
N PHE A 240 -11.04 -4.52 -7.70
CA PHE A 240 -11.71 -4.58 -6.40
C PHE A 240 -11.86 -6.01 -5.88
N TYR A 241 -12.02 -6.99 -6.77
CA TYR A 241 -12.01 -8.40 -6.36
C TYR A 241 -10.67 -8.79 -5.74
N LEU A 242 -9.54 -8.42 -6.35
CA LEU A 242 -8.21 -8.69 -5.81
C LEU A 242 -7.95 -7.89 -4.52
N LEU A 243 -8.40 -6.64 -4.48
CA LEU A 243 -8.24 -5.76 -3.33
C LEU A 243 -8.99 -6.28 -2.09
N THR A 244 -10.19 -6.86 -2.27
CA THR A 244 -11.04 -7.37 -1.19
C THR A 244 -10.84 -8.86 -0.92
N ARG A 245 -10.00 -9.52 -1.69
CA ARG A 245 -9.71 -10.94 -1.56
C ARG A 245 -9.18 -11.25 -0.16
N ASN A 246 -9.66 -12.36 0.41
CA ASN A 246 -9.47 -12.74 1.80
C ASN A 246 -8.02 -12.63 2.29
N TYR A 247 -7.87 -12.33 3.57
CA TYR A 247 -6.61 -12.28 4.31
C TYR A 247 -5.70 -13.51 4.09
N GLU A 248 -6.26 -14.70 3.89
CA GLU A 248 -5.49 -15.93 3.61
C GLU A 248 -4.70 -15.83 2.30
N ALA A 249 -5.31 -15.30 1.24
CA ALA A 249 -4.59 -15.08 -0.03
C ALA A 249 -3.55 -13.96 0.07
N TYR A 250 -3.80 -12.95 0.93
CA TYR A 250 -2.84 -11.91 1.28
C TYR A 250 -1.63 -12.51 2.00
N SER A 251 -1.85 -13.40 2.96
CA SER A 251 -0.80 -14.09 3.69
C SER A 251 0.07 -14.99 2.78
N GLU A 252 -0.55 -15.64 1.79
CA GLU A 252 0.18 -16.45 0.82
C GLU A 252 1.05 -15.60 -0.12
N GLU A 253 0.53 -14.46 -0.57
CA GLU A 253 1.27 -13.56 -1.45
C GLU A 253 2.45 -12.91 -0.73
N ALA A 254 2.27 -12.44 0.48
CA ALA A 254 3.35 -11.90 1.29
C ALA A 254 4.43 -12.95 1.61
N LYS A 255 4.04 -14.20 1.88
CA LYS A 255 5.00 -15.30 2.01
C LYS A 255 5.77 -15.55 0.71
N ARG A 256 5.09 -15.49 -0.45
CA ARG A 256 5.71 -15.66 -1.77
C ARG A 256 6.72 -14.56 -2.07
N LEU A 257 6.42 -13.34 -1.66
CA LEU A 257 7.27 -12.16 -1.81
C LEU A 257 8.39 -12.09 -0.74
N GLY A 258 8.41 -13.05 0.20
CA GLY A 258 9.38 -13.03 1.30
C GLY A 258 9.09 -11.97 2.36
N ASP A 259 7.96 -11.26 2.23
CA ASP A 259 7.50 -10.34 3.24
C ASP A 259 7.03 -11.12 4.47
N ALA A 260 7.73 -10.98 5.57
CA ALA A 260 7.13 -11.31 6.85
C ALA A 260 6.01 -10.30 7.08
N ILE A 261 4.74 -10.74 6.95
CA ILE A 261 3.60 -9.92 7.31
C ILE A 261 3.69 -9.63 8.80
N LEU A 262 4.32 -8.53 9.11
CA LEU A 262 4.34 -7.99 10.45
C LEU A 262 3.30 -6.87 10.45
N LEU A 263 2.08 -7.26 10.77
CA LEU A 263 0.99 -6.30 10.98
C LEU A 263 1.42 -5.31 12.08
N THR A 264 1.09 -4.05 11.89
CA THR A 264 1.22 -3.04 12.96
C THR A 264 0.22 -3.32 14.08
N ASP A 265 0.38 -2.69 15.24
CA ASP A 265 -0.61 -2.79 16.33
C ASP A 265 -2.02 -2.38 15.86
N GLU A 266 -2.10 -1.40 14.98
CA GLU A 266 -3.33 -0.88 14.41
C GLU A 266 -3.98 -1.89 13.45
N GLU A 267 -3.20 -2.69 12.76
CA GLU A 267 -3.66 -3.77 11.87
C GLU A 267 -4.05 -5.02 12.65
N ILE A 268 -3.32 -5.34 13.71
CA ILE A 268 -3.60 -6.50 14.57
C ILE A 268 -4.84 -6.28 15.42
N TYR A 269 -5.11 -5.04 15.85
CA TYR A 269 -6.26 -4.75 16.70
C TYR A 269 -7.62 -5.10 16.03
N PRO A 270 -7.91 -4.72 14.78
CA PRO A 270 -9.11 -5.19 14.06
C PRO A 270 -9.20 -6.71 13.94
N VAL A 271 -8.07 -7.38 13.68
CA VAL A 271 -8.01 -8.86 13.63
C VAL A 271 -8.36 -9.45 14.98
N ALA A 272 -7.75 -8.96 16.04
CA ALA A 272 -8.04 -9.41 17.41
C ALA A 272 -9.53 -9.16 17.78
N LYS A 273 -10.09 -8.03 17.35
CA LYS A 273 -11.51 -7.69 17.53
C LYS A 273 -12.42 -8.63 16.77
N MET A 274 -12.08 -8.97 15.53
CA MET A 274 -12.81 -9.95 14.71
C MET A 274 -12.78 -11.34 15.37
N LEU A 275 -11.62 -11.83 15.80
CA LEU A 275 -11.46 -13.11 16.49
C LEU A 275 -12.23 -13.12 17.81
N ALA A 276 -12.15 -12.06 18.61
CA ALA A 276 -12.90 -11.93 19.87
C ALA A 276 -14.41 -11.99 19.64
N TRP A 277 -14.91 -11.37 18.59
CA TRP A 277 -16.33 -11.42 18.24
C TRP A 277 -16.73 -12.77 17.66
N ARG A 278 -15.95 -13.32 16.73
CA ARG A 278 -16.25 -14.60 16.06
C ARG A 278 -16.35 -15.73 17.08
N ASP A 279 -15.33 -15.85 17.95
CA ASP A 279 -15.15 -17.02 18.80
C ASP A 279 -15.78 -16.88 20.19
N PHE A 280 -15.84 -15.65 20.71
CA PHE A 280 -16.27 -15.38 22.09
C PHE A 280 -17.43 -14.38 22.22
N LYS A 281 -17.91 -13.79 21.10
CA LYS A 281 -18.97 -12.78 21.06
C LYS A 281 -18.66 -11.52 21.90
N VAL A 282 -17.39 -11.22 22.10
CA VAL A 282 -16.89 -10.04 22.83
C VAL A 282 -16.43 -8.97 21.85
N LYS A 283 -16.91 -7.73 22.02
CA LYS A 283 -16.64 -6.62 21.09
C LYS A 283 -15.23 -6.02 21.25
N GLN A 284 -14.64 -6.11 22.43
CA GLN A 284 -13.32 -5.53 22.74
C GLN A 284 -12.36 -6.61 23.22
N PRO A 285 -11.22 -6.82 22.56
CA PRO A 285 -10.26 -7.86 22.93
C PRO A 285 -9.74 -7.75 24.37
N SER A 286 -9.62 -6.51 24.89
CA SER A 286 -9.19 -6.26 26.26
C SER A 286 -10.14 -6.80 27.33
N LEU A 287 -11.42 -6.98 27.01
CA LEU A 287 -12.46 -7.49 27.92
C LEU A 287 -12.62 -9.01 27.91
N LEU A 288 -11.85 -9.71 27.09
CA LEU A 288 -11.87 -11.17 27.07
C LEU A 288 -11.38 -11.77 28.41
N PRO A 289 -11.91 -12.91 28.83
CA PRO A 289 -11.36 -13.66 29.94
C PRO A 289 -9.97 -14.20 29.60
N ALA A 290 -9.13 -14.46 30.60
CA ALA A 290 -7.71 -14.78 30.45
C ALA A 290 -7.45 -15.96 29.50
N ASN A 291 -8.24 -17.03 29.61
CA ASN A 291 -8.13 -18.19 28.72
C ASN A 291 -8.44 -17.87 27.26
N ALA A 292 -9.43 -17.02 27.00
CA ALA A 292 -9.76 -16.57 25.65
C ALA A 292 -8.68 -15.65 25.07
N LYS A 293 -8.10 -14.75 25.89
CA LYS A 293 -6.94 -13.94 25.47
C LYS A 293 -5.75 -14.82 25.09
N ILE A 294 -5.48 -15.88 25.85
CA ILE A 294 -4.39 -16.83 25.55
C ILE A 294 -4.65 -17.55 24.21
N ALA A 295 -5.88 -17.99 23.97
CA ALA A 295 -6.24 -18.63 22.71
C ALA A 295 -6.03 -17.68 21.52
N ILE A 296 -6.55 -16.46 21.60
CA ILE A 296 -6.36 -15.44 20.54
C ILE A 296 -4.87 -15.05 20.43
N ALA A 297 -4.12 -14.96 21.53
CA ALA A 297 -2.69 -14.67 21.49
C ALA A 297 -1.91 -15.68 20.64
N ARG A 298 -2.23 -16.96 20.79
CA ARG A 298 -1.62 -18.04 20.00
C ARG A 298 -1.98 -17.93 18.52
N THR A 299 -3.23 -17.68 18.21
CA THR A 299 -3.69 -17.45 16.82
C THR A 299 -3.00 -16.24 16.21
N LEU A 300 -2.97 -15.10 16.91
CA LEU A 300 -2.27 -13.91 16.44
C LEU A 300 -0.78 -14.15 16.19
N HIS A 301 -0.13 -14.95 17.02
CA HIS A 301 1.28 -15.28 16.84
C HIS A 301 1.51 -16.26 15.68
N ALA A 302 0.72 -17.34 15.61
CA ALA A 302 0.92 -18.41 14.64
C ALA A 302 0.45 -18.02 13.22
N ASP A 303 -0.73 -17.43 13.12
CA ASP A 303 -1.40 -17.20 11.84
C ASP A 303 -1.17 -15.79 11.30
N TYR A 304 -0.93 -14.82 12.20
CA TYR A 304 -0.77 -13.41 11.87
C TYR A 304 0.63 -12.87 12.18
N HIS A 305 1.55 -13.74 12.61
CA HIS A 305 2.94 -13.42 12.93
C HIS A 305 3.12 -12.22 13.88
N ALA A 306 2.09 -11.96 14.70
CA ALA A 306 2.14 -10.87 15.67
C ALA A 306 3.25 -11.10 16.69
N THR A 307 4.05 -10.05 16.94
CA THR A 307 5.12 -10.13 17.94
C THR A 307 4.54 -10.22 19.36
N PRO A 308 5.27 -10.83 20.31
CA PRO A 308 4.84 -10.91 21.71
C PRO A 308 4.48 -9.54 22.31
N ASN A 309 5.19 -8.47 21.92
CA ASN A 309 4.91 -7.11 22.38
C ASN A 309 3.62 -6.52 21.80
N GLN A 310 3.33 -6.80 20.55
CA GLN A 310 2.06 -6.41 19.91
C GLN A 310 0.87 -7.11 20.56
N ILE A 311 0.98 -8.43 20.72
CA ILE A 311 -0.05 -9.24 21.39
C ILE A 311 -0.32 -8.71 22.79
N ARG A 312 0.75 -8.36 23.55
CA ARG A 312 0.63 -7.77 24.87
C ARG A 312 -0.22 -6.50 24.86
N ARG A 313 0.06 -5.59 23.94
CA ARG A 313 -0.65 -4.30 23.84
C ARG A 313 -2.09 -4.48 23.40
N VAL A 314 -2.30 -5.25 22.34
CA VAL A 314 -3.64 -5.43 21.72
C VAL A 314 -4.61 -6.18 22.63
N LEU A 315 -4.13 -7.22 23.35
CA LEU A 315 -4.97 -8.02 24.26
C LEU A 315 -4.91 -7.53 25.72
N ALA A 316 -4.12 -6.50 26.02
CA ALA A 316 -3.86 -6.04 27.38
C ALA A 316 -3.46 -7.22 28.31
N LEU A 317 -2.46 -8.01 27.90
CA LEU A 317 -1.91 -9.11 28.68
C LEU A 317 -0.73 -8.65 29.53
N PRO A 318 -0.56 -9.18 30.78
CA PRO A 318 0.62 -8.97 31.58
C PRO A 318 1.90 -9.47 30.89
N LYS A 319 3.05 -8.82 31.16
CA LYS A 319 4.34 -9.18 30.57
C LYS A 319 4.75 -10.61 30.89
N GLU A 320 4.45 -11.03 32.11
CA GLU A 320 4.79 -12.38 32.65
C GLU A 320 4.07 -13.47 31.85
N ILE A 321 2.80 -13.25 31.51
CA ILE A 321 1.99 -14.17 30.69
C ILE A 321 2.57 -14.27 29.27
N ILE A 322 2.96 -13.14 28.69
CA ILE A 322 3.56 -13.12 27.35
C ILE A 322 4.91 -13.85 27.32
N GLN A 323 5.74 -13.67 28.34
CA GLN A 323 7.02 -14.38 28.43
C GLN A 323 6.88 -15.89 28.61
N GLN A 324 5.79 -16.32 29.29
CA GLN A 324 5.47 -17.75 29.41
C GLN A 324 4.92 -18.35 28.11
N LEU A 325 4.11 -17.57 27.36
CA LEU A 325 3.53 -18.03 26.09
C LEU A 325 4.55 -18.07 24.95
N PHE A 326 5.45 -17.10 24.93
CA PHE A 326 6.43 -16.88 23.87
C PHE A 326 7.82 -16.59 24.49
N PRO A 327 8.50 -17.62 25.02
CA PRO A 327 9.83 -17.42 25.60
C PRO A 327 10.81 -16.92 24.54
N PRO A 328 11.75 -16.02 24.89
CA PRO A 328 12.78 -15.59 23.95
C PRO A 328 13.54 -16.81 23.45
N GLN A 329 13.75 -16.86 22.14
CA GLN A 329 14.62 -17.90 21.55
C GLN A 329 16.05 -17.66 22.06
N ALA A 330 16.66 -18.70 22.62
CA ALA A 330 18.02 -18.69 23.17
C ALA A 330 19.06 -18.52 22.08
#